data_1c6b555bb4ca160732c48317ba3d3c3f
#
_entry.id   1c6b555bb4ca160732c48317ba3d3c3f
#
_cell.length_a   1.000
_cell.length_b   1.000
_cell.length_c   1.000
_cell.angle_alpha   90.00
_cell.angle_beta   90.00
_cell.angle_gamma   90.00
#
_symmetry.space_group_name_H-M   'P 1'
#
loop_
_entity.id
_entity.type
_entity.pdbx_description
1 polymer ?
#
loop_
_entity_poly.entity_id
_entity_poly.type
_entity_poly.pdbx_seq_one_letter_code
_entity_poly.pdbx_strand_id
1 'polypeptide(L)'
;DVGIPFGLIVNELITNSFKHGFYPDQRGTIKISIIAREDNLEIEYRDSGKGLPPEFDLEKSDTLGMMIISNLIFQSSGEIMFYSDNGAVVKMKIPIREGFIIRGEKDATRE
;
A
#
# COMPACT_ATOMS: atom_id res chain seq x y z
N ASP A 1 2.82 -21.27 6.22
CA ASP A 1 3.03 -19.93 6.51
C ASP A 1 2.44 -19.08 5.42
N VAL A 2 2.09 -17.91 5.78
CA VAL A 2 1.40 -17.04 4.90
C VAL A 2 2.23 -15.80 4.73
N GLY A 3 2.57 -15.49 3.53
CA GLY A 3 3.34 -14.30 3.26
C GLY A 3 2.47 -13.26 2.59
N ILE A 4 2.86 -12.01 2.73
CA ILE A 4 2.22 -10.94 2.01
C ILE A 4 3.17 -10.51 0.92
N PRO A 5 2.74 -10.50 -0.33
CA PRO A 5 3.62 -10.07 -1.41
C PRO A 5 3.72 -8.55 -1.40
N PHE A 6 4.49 -8.07 -0.44
CA PHE A 6 4.62 -6.65 -0.20
C PHE A 6 5.11 -5.91 -1.44
N GLY A 7 6.04 -6.50 -2.17
CA GLY A 7 6.54 -5.87 -3.38
C GLY A 7 5.45 -5.65 -4.42
N LEU A 8 4.52 -6.57 -4.50
CA LEU A 8 3.41 -6.44 -5.45
C LEU A 8 2.51 -5.28 -5.05
N ILE A 9 2.23 -5.15 -3.76
CA ILE A 9 1.40 -4.07 -3.27
C ILE A 9 2.06 -2.72 -3.56
N VAL A 10 3.33 -2.59 -3.21
CA VAL A 10 4.05 -1.34 -3.40
C VAL A 10 4.14 -1.00 -4.88
N ASN A 11 4.41 -2.00 -5.70
CA ASN A 11 4.52 -1.77 -7.14
C ASN A 11 3.20 -1.25 -7.72
N GLU A 12 2.10 -1.80 -7.25
CA GLU A 12 0.80 -1.35 -7.75
C GLU A 12 0.52 0.09 -7.33
N LEU A 13 0.87 0.44 -6.10
CA LEU A 13 0.65 1.80 -5.62
C LEU A 13 1.52 2.79 -6.38
N ILE A 14 2.77 2.43 -6.63
CA ILE A 14 3.68 3.29 -7.38
C ILE A 14 3.16 3.48 -8.80
N THR A 15 2.73 2.39 -9.42
CA THR A 15 2.21 2.46 -10.79
C THR A 15 0.99 3.38 -10.85
N ASN A 16 0.12 3.29 -9.86
CA ASN A 16 -1.06 4.14 -9.83
C ASN A 16 -0.68 5.62 -9.67
N SER A 17 0.32 5.90 -8.86
CA SER A 17 0.77 7.28 -8.71
C SER A 17 1.27 7.84 -10.03
N PHE A 18 2.04 7.06 -10.77
CA PHE A 18 2.56 7.53 -12.06
C PHE A 18 1.48 7.64 -13.12
N LYS A 19 0.52 6.74 -13.12
CA LYS A 19 -0.51 6.78 -14.15
C LYS A 19 -1.58 7.83 -13.88
N HIS A 20 -1.95 8.00 -12.63
CA HIS A 20 -3.12 8.78 -12.30
C HIS A 20 -2.90 9.84 -11.23
N GLY A 21 -1.82 9.74 -10.49
CA GLY A 21 -1.64 10.57 -9.31
C GLY A 21 -0.97 11.90 -9.54
N PHE A 22 -0.04 11.95 -10.47
CA PHE A 22 0.74 13.18 -10.68
C PHE A 22 0.24 13.96 -11.87
N TYR A 23 0.39 15.29 -11.80
CA TYR A 23 0.11 16.11 -12.96
C TYR A 23 1.23 15.89 -13.99
N PRO A 24 0.95 16.09 -15.27
CA PRO A 24 1.99 16.01 -16.28
C PRO A 24 3.12 16.96 -15.92
N ASP A 25 4.33 16.52 -16.09
CA ASP A 25 5.52 17.32 -15.83
C ASP A 25 5.70 17.70 -14.37
N GLN A 26 4.93 17.10 -13.47
CA GLN A 26 5.10 17.37 -12.07
C GLN A 26 6.31 16.61 -11.52
N ARG A 27 7.10 17.30 -10.71
CA ARG A 27 8.15 16.62 -9.99
C ARG A 27 7.52 16.17 -8.74
N GLY A 28 7.28 14.90 -8.59
CA GLY A 28 6.60 14.38 -7.45
C GLY A 28 7.50 13.57 -6.53
N THR A 29 7.01 13.29 -5.33
CA THR A 29 7.72 12.43 -4.40
C THR A 29 6.79 11.32 -3.95
N ILE A 30 7.39 10.19 -3.60
CA ILE A 30 6.68 9.06 -3.03
C ILE A 30 7.42 8.67 -1.77
N LYS A 31 6.70 8.55 -0.66
CA LYS A 31 7.27 8.15 0.61
C LYS A 31 6.59 6.91 1.11
N ILE A 32 7.36 5.96 1.58
CA ILE A 32 6.84 4.72 2.12
C ILE A 32 7.45 4.52 3.49
N SER A 33 6.60 4.30 4.49
CA SER A 33 7.03 4.03 5.85
C SER A 33 6.49 2.70 6.28
N ILE A 34 7.30 1.92 6.97
CA ILE A 34 6.88 0.64 7.51
C ILE A 34 7.31 0.61 8.96
N ILE A 35 6.36 0.42 9.86
CA ILE A 35 6.64 0.38 11.29
C ILE A 35 6.05 -0.88 11.87
N ALA A 36 6.87 -1.65 12.56
CA ALA A 36 6.39 -2.83 13.25
C ALA A 36 6.07 -2.44 14.69
N ARG A 37 4.83 -2.65 15.08
CA ARG A 37 4.43 -2.43 16.45
C ARG A 37 4.05 -3.77 17.01
N GLU A 38 3.85 -3.83 18.31
CA GLU A 38 3.66 -5.10 18.98
C GLU A 38 2.93 -6.15 18.18
N ASP A 39 1.74 -5.88 17.79
CA ASP A 39 0.92 -6.87 17.12
C ASP A 39 0.62 -6.54 15.69
N ASN A 40 1.16 -5.45 15.18
CA ASN A 40 0.79 -4.99 13.85
C ASN A 40 1.97 -4.48 13.05
N LEU A 41 1.82 -4.59 11.76
CA LEU A 41 2.72 -3.95 10.83
C LEU A 41 1.93 -2.78 10.25
N GLU A 42 2.45 -1.57 10.37
CA GLU A 42 1.77 -0.39 9.85
C GLU A 42 2.55 0.14 8.67
N ILE A 43 1.88 0.29 7.55
CA ILE A 43 2.49 0.74 6.32
C ILE A 43 1.79 2.00 5.87
N GLU A 44 2.57 3.00 5.53
CA GLU A 44 1.99 4.23 5.01
C GLU A 44 2.67 4.55 3.68
N TYR A 45 1.87 4.76 2.66
CA TYR A 45 2.34 5.14 1.35
C TYR A 45 1.77 6.53 1.06
N ARG A 46 2.62 7.46 0.63
CA ARG A 46 2.18 8.80 0.30
C ARG A 46 2.79 9.24 -1.02
N ASP A 47 1.99 9.93 -1.83
CA ASP A 47 2.57 10.62 -2.97
C ASP A 47 2.21 12.10 -2.85
N SER A 48 2.89 12.93 -3.62
CA SER A 48 2.67 14.37 -3.59
C SER A 48 1.85 14.83 -4.78
N GLY A 49 1.01 13.94 -5.30
CA GLY A 49 0.25 14.24 -6.52
C GLY A 49 -1.07 14.93 -6.27
N LYS A 50 -2.01 14.66 -7.15
CA LYS A 50 -3.32 15.31 -7.12
C LYS A 50 -4.22 14.84 -5.99
N GLY A 51 -3.89 13.73 -5.40
CA GLY A 51 -4.79 13.12 -4.44
C GLY A 51 -5.76 12.18 -5.13
N LEU A 52 -6.62 11.58 -4.35
CA LEU A 52 -7.59 10.63 -4.88
C LEU A 52 -8.78 11.36 -5.46
N PRO A 53 -9.45 10.76 -6.46
CA PRO A 53 -10.68 11.34 -6.95
C PRO A 53 -11.72 11.41 -5.83
N PRO A 54 -12.59 12.40 -5.84
CA PRO A 54 -13.58 12.54 -4.78
C PRO A 54 -14.45 11.31 -4.59
N GLU A 55 -14.70 10.58 -5.67
CA GLU A 55 -15.57 9.42 -5.59
C GLU A 55 -14.77 8.11 -5.54
N PHE A 56 -13.53 8.18 -5.11
CA PHE A 56 -12.73 6.97 -5.04
C PHE A 56 -13.32 5.96 -4.07
N ASP A 57 -13.40 4.73 -4.49
CA ASP A 57 -13.92 3.66 -3.67
C ASP A 57 -13.15 2.41 -4.04
N LEU A 58 -12.39 1.88 -3.09
CA LEU A 58 -11.58 0.71 -3.33
C LEU A 58 -12.40 -0.47 -3.81
N GLU A 59 -13.59 -0.64 -3.24
CA GLU A 59 -14.43 -1.78 -3.61
C GLU A 59 -14.98 -1.67 -5.00
N LYS A 60 -15.02 -0.47 -5.54
CA LYS A 60 -15.53 -0.28 -6.89
C LYS A 60 -14.42 -0.13 -7.89
N SER A 61 -13.18 -0.24 -7.45
CA SER A 61 -12.07 -0.17 -8.37
C SER A 61 -12.05 -1.40 -9.24
N ASP A 62 -11.86 -1.20 -10.52
CA ASP A 62 -11.85 -2.34 -11.43
C ASP A 62 -10.46 -2.66 -11.94
N THR A 63 -9.42 -2.10 -11.32
CA THR A 63 -8.08 -2.50 -11.73
C THR A 63 -7.72 -3.79 -11.03
N LEU A 64 -7.03 -4.65 -11.74
CA LEU A 64 -6.62 -5.93 -11.18
C LEU A 64 -5.74 -5.74 -9.95
N GLY A 65 -4.83 -4.77 -10.03
CA GLY A 65 -3.92 -4.54 -8.90
C GLY A 65 -4.65 -4.14 -7.64
N MET A 66 -5.65 -3.28 -7.76
CA MET A 66 -6.39 -2.86 -6.56
C MET A 66 -7.21 -4.01 -6.01
N MET A 67 -7.72 -4.88 -6.88
CA MET A 67 -8.45 -6.05 -6.41
C MET A 67 -7.54 -6.99 -5.64
N ILE A 68 -6.32 -7.15 -6.10
CA ILE A 68 -5.36 -8.00 -5.42
C ILE A 68 -5.03 -7.43 -4.04
N ILE A 69 -4.80 -6.12 -3.96
CA ILE A 69 -4.51 -5.48 -2.69
C ILE A 69 -5.67 -5.70 -1.71
N SER A 70 -6.87 -5.47 -2.18
CA SER A 70 -8.05 -5.61 -1.34
C SER A 70 -8.16 -7.03 -0.79
N ASN A 71 -7.96 -8.02 -1.65
CA ASN A 71 -8.02 -9.41 -1.22
C ASN A 71 -6.93 -9.77 -0.21
N LEU A 72 -5.73 -9.29 -0.46
CA LEU A 72 -4.62 -9.61 0.45
C LEU A 72 -4.86 -9.01 1.83
N ILE A 73 -5.35 -7.79 1.87
CA ILE A 73 -5.63 -7.14 3.14
C ILE A 73 -6.75 -7.88 3.87
N PHE A 74 -7.79 -8.25 3.13
CA PHE A 74 -8.91 -8.97 3.71
C PHE A 74 -8.45 -10.31 4.28
N GLN A 75 -7.65 -11.06 3.53
CA GLN A 75 -7.18 -12.37 3.97
C GLN A 75 -6.26 -12.27 5.18
N SER A 76 -5.57 -11.15 5.35
CA SER A 76 -4.69 -10.97 6.47
C SER A 76 -5.41 -10.43 7.69
N SER A 77 -6.69 -10.21 7.61
CA SER A 77 -7.47 -9.57 8.66
C SER A 77 -6.94 -8.17 8.94
N GLY A 78 -6.45 -7.53 7.91
CA GLY A 78 -5.90 -6.19 8.04
C GLY A 78 -6.91 -5.12 7.70
N GLU A 79 -6.44 -3.90 7.76
CA GLU A 79 -7.26 -2.73 7.45
C GLU A 79 -6.53 -1.88 6.45
N ILE A 80 -7.25 -1.23 5.57
CA ILE A 80 -6.65 -0.34 4.62
C ILE A 80 -7.51 0.91 4.52
N MET A 81 -6.85 2.06 4.44
CA MET A 81 -7.54 3.34 4.39
C MET A 81 -6.90 4.19 3.30
N PHE A 82 -7.74 4.85 2.54
CA PHE A 82 -7.29 5.75 1.48
C PHE A 82 -7.83 7.13 1.75
N TYR A 83 -6.99 8.15 1.63
CA TYR A 83 -7.49 9.53 1.72
C TYR A 83 -6.50 10.46 1.02
N SER A 84 -6.87 11.73 0.93
CA SER A 84 -6.01 12.73 0.30
C SER A 84 -5.49 13.68 1.37
N ASP A 85 -4.21 14.00 1.27
CA ASP A 85 -3.58 14.95 2.17
C ASP A 85 -2.35 15.47 1.42
N ASN A 86 -2.58 16.47 0.56
CA ASN A 86 -1.56 17.00 -0.32
C ASN A 86 -1.00 15.91 -1.22
N GLY A 87 -1.88 15.06 -1.70
CA GLY A 87 -1.53 13.90 -2.51
C GLY A 87 -2.34 12.73 -2.01
N ALA A 88 -2.04 11.55 -2.51
CA ALA A 88 -2.75 10.34 -2.10
C ALA A 88 -2.04 9.70 -0.92
N VAL A 89 -2.81 9.23 0.04
CA VAL A 89 -2.28 8.52 1.20
C VAL A 89 -2.97 7.18 1.29
N VAL A 90 -2.18 6.12 1.49
CA VAL A 90 -2.71 4.79 1.70
C VAL A 90 -2.09 4.27 2.99
N LYS A 91 -2.93 3.95 3.95
CA LYS A 91 -2.44 3.38 5.21
C LYS A 91 -2.97 1.97 5.36
N MET A 92 -2.09 1.07 5.73
CA MET A 92 -2.45 -0.32 5.94
C MET A 92 -1.98 -0.76 7.31
N LYS A 93 -2.80 -1.55 7.98
CA LYS A 93 -2.45 -2.09 9.27
C LYS A 93 -2.70 -3.59 9.17
N ILE A 94 -1.67 -4.37 9.36
CA ILE A 94 -1.75 -5.81 9.18
C ILE A 94 -1.32 -6.51 10.45
N PRO A 95 -2.14 -7.40 11.01
CA PRO A 95 -1.76 -8.11 12.23
C PRO A 95 -0.54 -8.98 11.96
N ILE A 96 0.40 -8.99 12.89
CA ILE A 96 1.55 -9.83 12.79
C ILE A 96 1.31 -11.05 13.64
N ARG A 97 1.52 -12.22 13.07
CA ARG A 97 1.36 -13.46 13.79
C ARG A 97 2.58 -14.29 13.61
N GLU A 98 2.67 -15.31 14.41
CA GLU A 98 3.77 -16.24 14.30
C GLU A 98 3.77 -16.78 12.90
N GLY A 99 4.89 -16.85 12.26
CA GLY A 99 4.98 -17.35 10.90
C GLY A 99 4.68 -16.31 9.82
N PHE A 100 4.39 -15.08 10.23
CA PHE A 100 4.10 -14.04 9.27
C PHE A 100 5.37 -13.64 8.53
N ILE A 101 5.30 -13.56 7.23
CA ILE A 101 6.45 -13.21 6.39
C ILE A 101 6.04 -12.16 5.38
N ILE A 102 6.87 -11.13 5.22
CA ILE A 102 6.63 -10.13 4.21
C ILE A 102 7.45 -10.51 2.99
N ARG A 103 6.78 -10.82 1.92
CA ARG A 103 7.47 -11.22 0.74
C ARG A 103 7.99 -10.03 -0.01
N GLY A 104 9.08 -10.20 -0.67
CA GLY A 104 9.73 -9.14 -1.37
C GLY A 104 10.75 -8.40 -0.54
N GLU A 105 10.84 -8.69 0.74
CA GLU A 105 11.77 -8.10 1.58
C GLU A 105 13.03 -8.79 1.51
N LYS A 106 14.02 -8.40 1.21
CA LYS A 106 15.15 -9.01 1.01
C LYS A 106 15.66 -9.57 2.15
N ASP A 107 16.26 -10.21 2.16
CA ASP A 107 16.92 -10.78 3.13
C ASP A 107 17.55 -9.91 3.97
N ALA A 108 17.24 -8.82 3.93
CA ALA A 108 17.78 -7.90 4.79
C ALA A 108 17.67 -8.35 6.18
N THR A 109 16.70 -9.10 6.42
CA THR A 109 16.53 -9.45 7.73
C THR A 109 17.40 -10.52 8.17
N ARG A 110 18.06 -11.08 7.39
CA ARG A 110 18.74 -12.10 7.79
C ARG A 110 19.89 -11.94 8.08
N GLU A 111 20.07 -11.81 8.51
CA GLU A 111 21.11 -11.64 8.74
C GLU A 111 21.31 -11.79 9.29
#